data_a353b1cfc26c61a2d088b3801f077251
#
_entry.id   a353b1cfc26c61a2d088b3801f077251
#
_cell.length_a   1.000
_cell.length_b   1.000
_cell.length_c   1.000
_cell.angle_alpha   90.00
_cell.angle_beta   90.00
_cell.angle_gamma   90.00
#
_symmetry.space_group_name_H-M   'P 1'
#
loop_
_entity.id
_entity.type
_entity.pdbx_description
1 polymer ?
#
loop_
_entity_poly.entity_id
_entity_poly.type
_entity_poly.pdbx_seq_one_letter_code
_entity_poly.pdbx_strand_id
1 'polypeptide(L)'
;QLRGAPPSHIVMPAIHLLMVRRPPRSTLFPCTPLFRSALVHGILAARGARHLVKSKSMLTEESGLNGYLVARGVEVTDTDLGERIVQLRGEPPSHIVMPAIHLKKEEIGATFHEQLGTPAGESDPDALTVAARVHLRERFLFADAALTGVNFAIAETGGIVVCTNEGNADLGTALAPVHIASMGIEKLVPRAADLGIFLRLLARSATGQASTVYTSHMHAPRDGQELHVVLVDNGRSAQLGRAEFWGSLKCIRCAACINTCPVYRRSGGYSYGSTVPGPIGAVLTPGADLRQYAALPFASTLCGSCTAVCPVKVDLDAQLYAWRQVVARAGLLSPARGWFMRQLGAMLARPRALQLAGRISRALLRVVPRHVTRRLTGAWGRTRVLPEAPRESFREWYRANRRGEG
;
A
#
# COMPACT_ATOMS: atom_id res chain seq x y z
N GLN A 1 -47.22 -0.86 17.09
CA GLN A 1 -46.92 -0.04 18.28
C GLN A 1 -45.93 -0.81 19.18
N LEU A 2 -44.64 -0.59 19.02
CA LEU A 2 -43.62 -0.88 20.02
C LEU A 2 -42.70 0.33 20.08
N ARG A 3 -43.06 1.28 20.93
CA ARG A 3 -42.15 2.32 21.40
C ARG A 3 -41.28 1.70 22.49
N GLY A 4 -40.10 1.23 22.12
CA GLY A 4 -39.05 0.91 23.06
C GLY A 4 -38.35 2.20 23.47
N ALA A 5 -38.14 2.43 24.76
CA ALA A 5 -37.36 3.51 25.34
C ALA A 5 -35.93 3.49 24.77
N PRO A 6 -35.25 4.65 24.61
CA PRO A 6 -33.89 4.69 24.18
C PRO A 6 -33.01 3.96 25.22
N PRO A 7 -32.01 3.17 24.80
CA PRO A 7 -31.12 2.52 25.73
C PRO A 7 -30.40 3.57 26.57
N SER A 8 -30.48 3.38 27.88
CA SER A 8 -29.75 4.14 28.91
C SER A 8 -28.29 4.26 28.54
N HIS A 9 -27.76 5.46 28.64
CA HIS A 9 -26.38 5.84 28.39
C HIS A 9 -25.41 4.81 29.01
N ILE A 10 -24.81 3.99 28.12
CA ILE A 10 -23.60 3.26 28.47
C ILE A 10 -22.48 4.30 28.44
N VAL A 11 -22.18 4.85 29.61
CA VAL A 11 -20.95 5.62 29.84
C VAL A 11 -19.82 4.61 29.71
N MET A 12 -19.23 4.51 28.52
CA MET A 12 -17.98 3.76 28.36
C MET A 12 -16.86 4.53 29.10
N PRO A 13 -16.25 4.01 30.14
CA PRO A 13 -15.13 4.68 30.78
C PRO A 13 -13.95 4.70 29.81
N ALA A 14 -13.48 5.91 29.49
CA ALA A 14 -12.16 6.23 28.95
C ALA A 14 -11.80 5.72 27.55
N ILE A 15 -12.73 5.61 26.60
CA ILE A 15 -12.38 5.57 25.17
C ILE A 15 -12.39 7.00 24.63
N HIS A 16 -11.21 7.56 24.39
CA HIS A 16 -11.09 8.86 23.74
C HIS A 16 -11.12 8.68 22.22
N LEU A 17 -12.28 8.93 21.59
CA LEU A 17 -12.43 8.91 20.14
C LEU A 17 -11.99 10.27 19.57
N LEU A 18 -10.83 10.32 18.96
CA LEU A 18 -10.29 11.52 18.35
C LEU A 18 -10.42 11.46 16.83
N MET A 19 -11.36 12.23 16.28
CA MET A 19 -11.58 12.30 14.85
C MET A 19 -10.75 13.43 14.23
N VAL A 20 -9.82 13.10 13.36
CA VAL A 20 -9.04 14.07 12.59
C VAL A 20 -9.80 14.41 11.31
N ARG A 21 -10.60 15.49 11.33
CA ARG A 21 -11.29 16.05 10.17
C ARG A 21 -10.39 17.06 9.44
N ARG A 22 -10.61 17.23 8.14
CA ARG A 22 -10.10 18.41 7.41
C ARG A 22 -10.69 19.68 8.03
N PRO A 23 -9.91 20.75 8.24
CA PRO A 23 -10.47 22.06 8.59
C PRO A 23 -11.37 22.56 7.45
N PRO A 24 -12.39 23.39 7.75
CA PRO A 24 -13.26 23.97 6.72
C PRO A 24 -12.45 24.76 5.71
N ARG A 25 -12.97 24.88 4.49
CA ARG A 25 -12.36 25.37 3.23
C ARG A 25 -11.68 26.76 3.21
N SER A 26 -11.51 27.44 4.33
CA SER A 26 -10.98 28.80 4.37
C SER A 26 -9.46 28.95 4.55
N THR A 27 -8.72 27.86 4.72
CA THR A 27 -7.26 27.88 4.71
C THR A 27 -6.73 26.73 3.89
N LEU A 28 -6.14 27.03 2.75
CA LEU A 28 -5.43 26.14 1.84
C LEU A 28 -4.13 25.61 2.50
N PHE A 29 -4.27 24.89 3.60
CA PHE A 29 -3.21 23.99 4.03
C PHE A 29 -3.63 22.58 3.63
N PRO A 30 -2.83 21.88 2.78
CA PRO A 30 -3.03 20.45 2.61
C PRO A 30 -3.06 19.85 4.02
N CYS A 31 -3.99 18.92 4.30
CA CYS A 31 -4.00 18.15 5.55
C CYS A 31 -2.66 17.41 5.63
N THR A 32 -1.67 18.09 6.18
CA THR A 32 -0.31 17.60 6.23
C THR A 32 -0.26 16.39 7.15
N PRO A 33 0.59 15.41 6.86
CA PRO A 33 0.94 14.32 7.78
C PRO A 33 1.22 14.80 9.21
N LEU A 34 1.75 16.02 9.35
CA LEU A 34 2.10 16.72 10.59
C LEU A 34 0.97 16.79 11.63
N PHE A 35 -0.29 17.05 11.24
CA PHE A 35 -1.36 17.21 12.23
C PHE A 35 -1.70 15.92 12.99
N ARG A 36 -1.64 14.79 12.31
CA ARG A 36 -1.91 13.47 12.91
C ARG A 36 -0.79 13.03 13.83
N SER A 37 0.44 13.25 13.39
CA SER A 37 1.63 12.98 14.18
C SER A 37 1.69 13.88 15.42
N ALA A 38 1.22 15.14 15.31
CA ALA A 38 1.10 16.06 16.45
C ALA A 38 0.08 15.59 17.47
N LEU A 39 -1.04 14.99 17.05
CA LEU A 39 -2.04 14.44 17.95
C LEU A 39 -1.48 13.25 18.75
N VAL A 40 -0.81 12.30 18.07
CA VAL A 40 -0.15 11.17 18.74
C VAL A 40 0.91 11.68 19.71
N HIS A 41 1.75 12.63 19.30
CA HIS A 41 2.72 13.25 20.19
C HIS A 41 2.06 13.93 21.39
N GLY A 42 0.94 14.64 21.20
CA GLY A 42 0.18 15.28 22.29
C GLY A 42 -0.30 14.27 23.35
N ILE A 43 -0.79 13.10 22.91
CA ILE A 43 -1.19 12.02 23.83
C ILE A 43 0.03 11.53 24.63
N LEU A 44 1.16 11.27 23.95
CA LEU A 44 2.38 10.82 24.59
C LEU A 44 2.93 11.86 25.59
N ALA A 45 3.01 13.12 25.16
CA ALA A 45 3.49 14.22 25.99
C ALA A 45 2.64 14.45 27.24
N ALA A 46 1.31 14.33 27.13
CA ALA A 46 0.40 14.46 28.28
C ALA A 46 0.64 13.39 29.37
N ARG A 47 1.30 12.28 29.02
CA ARG A 47 1.67 11.18 29.93
C ARG A 47 3.16 11.11 30.23
N GLY A 48 3.96 12.04 29.70
CA GLY A 48 5.42 11.99 29.84
C GLY A 48 6.06 10.79 29.16
N ALA A 49 5.34 10.13 28.25
CA ALA A 49 5.78 8.91 27.55
C ALA A 49 6.93 9.22 26.58
N ARG A 50 8.04 8.50 26.72
CA ARG A 50 9.23 8.63 25.88
C ARG A 50 9.61 7.38 25.13
N HIS A 51 9.11 6.21 25.54
CA HIS A 51 9.38 4.92 24.91
C HIS A 51 8.08 4.36 24.32
N LEU A 52 7.98 4.40 22.99
CA LEU A 52 6.86 3.90 22.23
C LEU A 52 7.21 2.60 21.50
N VAL A 53 6.51 1.52 21.80
CA VAL A 53 6.54 0.30 20.96
C VAL A 53 5.43 0.37 19.92
N LYS A 54 5.78 0.14 18.65
CA LYS A 54 4.83 0.26 17.55
C LYS A 54 4.73 -1.07 16.79
N SER A 55 3.53 -1.66 16.76
CA SER A 55 3.25 -2.74 15.81
C SER A 55 3.02 -2.18 14.41
N LYS A 56 3.16 -3.03 13.39
CA LYS A 56 3.06 -2.61 12.00
C LYS A 56 1.79 -1.82 11.67
N SER A 57 1.97 -0.63 11.09
CA SER A 57 0.88 0.22 10.65
C SER A 57 1.26 1.02 9.41
N MET A 58 0.76 0.61 8.24
CA MET A 58 0.97 1.36 7.00
C MET A 58 0.42 2.78 7.05
N LEU A 59 -0.60 3.02 7.88
CA LEU A 59 -1.18 4.35 8.05
C LEU A 59 -0.22 5.31 8.76
N THR A 60 0.54 4.81 9.74
CA THR A 60 1.56 5.62 10.43
C THR A 60 2.77 5.87 9.54
N GLU A 61 3.12 4.92 8.67
CA GLU A 61 4.13 5.13 7.63
C GLU A 61 3.69 6.20 6.61
N GLU A 62 2.43 6.18 6.18
CA GLU A 62 1.84 7.22 5.32
C GLU A 62 1.94 8.62 5.95
N SER A 63 2.01 8.71 7.27
CA SER A 63 2.09 9.99 8.00
C SER A 63 3.50 10.40 8.40
N GLY A 64 4.52 9.56 8.18
CA GLY A 64 5.88 9.81 8.63
C GLY A 64 6.01 9.89 10.15
N LEU A 65 5.19 9.12 10.89
CA LEU A 65 5.05 9.23 12.34
C LEU A 65 6.37 9.01 13.08
N ASN A 66 7.13 7.97 12.72
CA ASN A 66 8.38 7.63 13.39
C ASN A 66 9.36 8.82 13.40
N GLY A 67 9.65 9.40 12.23
CA GLY A 67 10.54 10.55 12.12
C GLY A 67 10.04 11.79 12.90
N TYR A 68 8.71 12.00 12.88
CA TYR A 68 8.10 13.12 13.61
C TYR A 68 8.27 12.99 15.13
N LEU A 69 8.09 11.79 15.67
CA LEU A 69 8.22 11.52 17.10
C LEU A 69 9.67 11.52 17.57
N VAL A 70 10.56 10.87 16.81
CA VAL A 70 12.00 10.86 17.10
C VAL A 70 12.59 12.28 17.15
N ALA A 71 12.19 13.16 16.22
CA ALA A 71 12.59 14.57 16.23
C ALA A 71 12.11 15.35 17.47
N ARG A 72 11.20 14.77 18.27
CA ARG A 72 10.64 15.35 19.53
C ARG A 72 11.06 14.58 20.78
N GLY A 73 12.06 13.73 20.68
CA GLY A 73 12.65 13.03 21.81
C GLY A 73 11.86 11.79 22.26
N VAL A 74 10.96 11.27 21.43
CA VAL A 74 10.30 9.99 21.69
C VAL A 74 11.07 8.88 20.97
N GLU A 75 11.53 7.90 21.73
CA GLU A 75 12.12 6.67 21.17
C GLU A 75 11.00 5.78 20.63
N VAL A 76 11.03 5.51 19.32
CA VAL A 76 10.06 4.64 18.64
C VAL A 76 10.72 3.33 18.26
N THR A 77 10.23 2.23 18.81
CA THR A 77 10.67 0.88 18.48
C THR A 77 9.61 0.15 17.65
N ASP A 78 9.91 -0.11 16.38
CA ASP A 78 9.09 -0.99 15.56
C ASP A 78 9.23 -2.45 16.04
N THR A 79 8.12 -3.14 16.23
CA THR A 79 8.10 -4.48 16.86
C THR A 79 7.74 -5.62 15.91
N ASP A 80 7.29 -5.32 14.68
CA ASP A 80 7.26 -6.30 13.59
C ASP A 80 8.69 -6.58 13.15
N LEU A 81 9.07 -7.85 13.01
CA LEU A 81 10.46 -8.22 12.71
C LEU A 81 10.98 -7.55 11.44
N GLY A 82 10.18 -7.55 10.37
CA GLY A 82 10.56 -6.93 9.11
C GLY A 82 10.67 -5.40 9.20
N GLU A 83 9.74 -4.74 9.92
CA GLU A 83 9.85 -3.29 10.19
C GLU A 83 11.05 -2.97 11.07
N ARG A 84 11.35 -3.80 12.09
CA ARG A 84 12.53 -3.59 12.94
C ARG A 84 13.83 -3.70 12.16
N ILE A 85 13.94 -4.66 11.26
CA ILE A 85 15.12 -4.81 10.41
C ILE A 85 15.37 -3.56 9.57
N VAL A 86 14.35 -3.07 8.85
CA VAL A 86 14.51 -1.85 8.03
C VAL A 86 14.71 -0.60 8.88
N GLN A 87 14.12 -0.52 10.08
CA GLN A 87 14.35 0.55 11.03
C GLN A 87 15.80 0.60 11.49
N LEU A 88 16.41 -0.55 11.84
CA LEU A 88 17.84 -0.64 12.23
C LEU A 88 18.77 -0.22 11.11
N ARG A 89 18.37 -0.39 9.85
CA ARG A 89 19.12 0.02 8.66
C ARG A 89 18.85 1.48 8.25
N GLY A 90 17.88 2.15 8.87
CA GLY A 90 17.45 3.48 8.44
C GLY A 90 16.75 3.49 7.07
N GLU A 91 16.18 2.36 6.64
CA GLU A 91 15.52 2.18 5.36
C GLU A 91 13.98 2.20 5.51
N PRO A 92 13.23 2.67 4.49
CA PRO A 92 11.77 2.53 4.50
C PRO A 92 11.33 1.08 4.17
N PRO A 93 10.10 0.68 4.49
CA PRO A 93 9.58 -0.62 4.09
C PRO A 93 9.41 -0.73 2.57
N SER A 94 9.83 -1.84 1.98
CA SER A 94 9.69 -2.10 0.53
C SER A 94 8.41 -2.84 0.14
N HIS A 95 7.68 -3.38 1.12
CA HIS A 95 6.45 -4.15 0.91
C HIS A 95 5.51 -3.99 2.12
N ILE A 96 4.19 -3.96 1.88
CA ILE A 96 3.20 -3.67 2.93
C ILE A 96 2.97 -4.83 3.93
N VAL A 97 3.32 -6.07 3.57
CA VAL A 97 3.19 -7.24 4.46
C VAL A 97 4.54 -7.72 4.94
N MET A 98 5.54 -7.73 4.09
CA MET A 98 6.91 -8.19 4.39
C MET A 98 7.90 -7.03 4.17
N PRO A 99 8.05 -6.10 5.11
CA PRO A 99 8.80 -4.84 4.93
C PRO A 99 10.24 -5.02 4.43
N ALA A 100 10.92 -6.07 4.89
CA ALA A 100 12.32 -6.38 4.58
C ALA A 100 12.53 -7.41 3.45
N ILE A 101 11.50 -7.69 2.61
CA ILE A 101 11.57 -8.73 1.57
C ILE A 101 12.71 -8.54 0.53
N HIS A 102 13.25 -7.34 0.43
CA HIS A 102 14.34 -7.00 -0.47
C HIS A 102 15.72 -7.42 0.06
N LEU A 103 15.81 -7.79 1.34
CA LEU A 103 17.06 -8.18 2.00
C LEU A 103 17.26 -9.69 2.00
N LYS A 104 18.50 -10.10 1.86
CA LYS A 104 18.94 -11.49 2.08
C LYS A 104 19.24 -11.71 3.55
N LYS A 105 19.18 -12.96 4.00
CA LYS A 105 19.46 -13.32 5.39
C LYS A 105 20.88 -12.95 5.84
N GLU A 106 21.85 -13.01 4.94
CA GLU A 106 23.24 -12.60 5.19
C GLU A 106 23.35 -11.09 5.45
N GLU A 107 22.56 -10.27 4.73
CA GLU A 107 22.53 -8.83 4.93
C GLU A 107 21.84 -8.47 6.26
N ILE A 108 20.80 -9.24 6.63
CA ILE A 108 20.14 -9.12 7.95
C ILE A 108 21.11 -9.50 9.06
N GLY A 109 21.88 -10.59 8.89
CA GLY A 109 22.89 -11.02 9.83
C GLY A 109 23.98 -9.97 10.07
N ALA A 110 24.47 -9.33 8.99
CA ALA A 110 25.42 -8.23 9.10
C ALA A 110 24.84 -7.04 9.88
N THR A 111 23.57 -6.67 9.60
CA THR A 111 22.87 -5.62 10.35
C THR A 111 22.72 -5.96 11.83
N PHE A 112 22.38 -7.20 12.16
CA PHE A 112 22.24 -7.62 13.56
C PHE A 112 23.58 -7.70 14.27
N HIS A 113 24.65 -8.08 13.56
CA HIS A 113 26.01 -8.00 14.13
C HIS A 113 26.35 -6.56 14.52
N GLU A 114 26.14 -5.60 13.63
CA GLU A 114 26.48 -4.17 13.87
C GLU A 114 25.57 -3.54 14.94
N GLN A 115 24.28 -3.85 14.96
CA GLN A 115 23.28 -3.15 15.75
C GLN A 115 22.89 -3.89 17.06
N LEU A 116 23.01 -5.21 17.09
CA LEU A 116 22.58 -6.04 18.23
C LEU A 116 23.74 -6.85 18.84
N GLY A 117 24.95 -6.81 18.24
CA GLY A 117 26.10 -7.52 18.75
C GLY A 117 26.05 -9.05 18.55
N THR A 118 25.31 -9.55 17.57
CA THR A 118 25.32 -10.99 17.24
C THR A 118 26.68 -11.42 16.68
N PRO A 119 27.03 -12.73 16.68
CA PRO A 119 28.27 -13.20 16.07
C PRO A 119 28.41 -12.78 14.61
N ALA A 120 29.63 -12.41 14.21
CA ALA A 120 29.92 -12.03 12.83
C ALA A 120 29.68 -13.20 11.87
N GLY A 121 28.96 -12.95 10.77
CA GLY A 121 28.61 -13.95 9.77
C GLY A 121 27.42 -14.85 10.13
N GLU A 122 26.78 -14.63 11.28
CA GLU A 122 25.54 -15.33 11.62
C GLU A 122 24.43 -15.00 10.62
N SER A 123 23.81 -16.00 10.05
CA SER A 123 22.73 -15.84 9.07
C SER A 123 21.66 -16.94 9.18
N ASP A 124 21.73 -17.75 10.25
CA ASP A 124 20.67 -18.70 10.52
C ASP A 124 19.38 -17.96 10.94
N PRO A 125 18.23 -18.22 10.27
CA PRO A 125 16.98 -17.51 10.57
C PRO A 125 16.51 -17.69 12.01
N ASP A 126 16.73 -18.86 12.62
CA ASP A 126 16.31 -19.15 13.98
C ASP A 126 17.18 -18.36 14.98
N ALA A 127 18.51 -18.34 14.79
CA ALA A 127 19.42 -17.56 15.61
C ALA A 127 19.12 -16.06 15.52
N LEU A 128 18.89 -15.53 14.31
CA LEU A 128 18.51 -14.13 14.10
C LEU A 128 17.16 -13.79 14.77
N THR A 129 16.19 -14.70 14.69
CA THR A 129 14.89 -14.53 15.34
C THR A 129 15.03 -14.50 16.87
N VAL A 130 15.87 -15.36 17.44
CA VAL A 130 16.17 -15.35 18.89
C VAL A 130 16.82 -14.03 19.30
N ALA A 131 17.81 -13.55 18.55
CA ALA A 131 18.45 -12.26 18.81
C ALA A 131 17.44 -11.08 18.80
N ALA A 132 16.55 -11.05 17.81
CA ALA A 132 15.48 -10.05 17.74
C ALA A 132 14.53 -10.13 18.94
N ARG A 133 14.15 -11.35 19.38
CA ARG A 133 13.29 -11.57 20.55
C ARG A 133 13.93 -11.05 21.83
N VAL A 134 15.20 -11.32 22.04
CA VAL A 134 15.95 -10.85 23.22
C VAL A 134 16.00 -9.33 23.21
N HIS A 135 16.37 -8.73 22.07
CA HIS A 135 16.43 -7.28 21.91
C HIS A 135 15.08 -6.59 22.13
N LEU A 136 13.99 -7.11 21.57
CA LEU A 136 12.67 -6.51 21.69
C LEU A 136 12.04 -6.72 23.07
N ARG A 137 12.42 -7.78 23.81
CA ARG A 137 11.85 -8.05 25.12
C ARG A 137 12.02 -6.87 26.09
N GLU A 138 13.21 -6.31 26.15
CA GLU A 138 13.47 -5.15 27.01
C GLU A 138 12.63 -3.94 26.60
N ARG A 139 12.50 -3.70 25.28
CA ARG A 139 11.70 -2.60 24.71
C ARG A 139 10.22 -2.72 25.08
N PHE A 140 9.68 -3.93 25.11
CA PHE A 140 8.32 -4.18 25.56
C PHE A 140 8.14 -3.94 27.06
N LEU A 141 9.10 -4.38 27.88
CA LEU A 141 9.02 -4.26 29.34
C LEU A 141 9.10 -2.81 29.82
N PHE A 142 9.83 -1.96 29.11
CA PHE A 142 10.02 -0.55 29.46
C PHE A 142 9.16 0.42 28.60
N ALA A 143 8.19 -0.09 27.86
CA ALA A 143 7.34 0.74 27.03
C ALA A 143 6.38 1.60 27.85
N ASP A 144 6.43 2.92 27.68
CA ASP A 144 5.47 3.86 28.25
C ASP A 144 4.14 3.84 27.47
N ALA A 145 4.20 3.54 26.17
CA ALA A 145 3.04 3.48 25.31
C ALA A 145 3.20 2.40 24.22
N ALA A 146 2.08 1.87 23.77
CA ALA A 146 2.01 1.01 22.58
C ALA A 146 1.15 1.65 21.50
N LEU A 147 1.59 1.56 20.24
CA LEU A 147 0.80 1.98 19.08
C LEU A 147 0.52 0.79 18.20
N THR A 148 -0.75 0.62 17.81
CA THR A 148 -1.16 -0.41 16.85
C THR A 148 -1.84 0.21 15.65
N GLY A 149 -1.67 -0.44 14.48
CA GLY A 149 -2.62 -0.32 13.39
C GLY A 149 -3.92 -1.06 13.73
N VAL A 150 -5.01 -0.71 13.05
CA VAL A 150 -6.29 -1.42 13.15
C VAL A 150 -6.62 -2.03 11.80
N ASN A 151 -6.86 -3.33 11.79
CA ASN A 151 -7.28 -4.02 10.57
C ASN A 151 -8.76 -3.78 10.27
N PHE A 152 -9.61 -3.88 11.30
CA PHE A 152 -11.06 -3.65 11.22
C PHE A 152 -11.58 -2.97 12.49
N ALA A 153 -12.62 -2.15 12.35
CA ALA A 153 -13.37 -1.60 13.46
C ALA A 153 -14.85 -1.92 13.27
N ILE A 154 -15.51 -2.35 14.31
CA ILE A 154 -16.89 -2.83 14.29
C ILE A 154 -17.80 -1.69 14.74
N ALA A 155 -18.60 -1.14 13.84
CA ALA A 155 -19.47 0.00 14.11
C ALA A 155 -20.54 -0.33 15.18
N GLU A 156 -21.06 -1.55 15.16
CA GLU A 156 -22.09 -2.04 16.09
C GLU A 156 -21.63 -2.03 17.54
N THR A 157 -20.35 -2.35 17.80
CA THR A 157 -19.83 -2.53 19.16
C THR A 157 -18.81 -1.48 19.60
N GLY A 158 -18.30 -0.69 18.65
CA GLY A 158 -17.15 0.19 18.88
C GLY A 158 -15.82 -0.56 19.03
N GLY A 159 -15.80 -1.88 18.87
CA GLY A 159 -14.63 -2.72 19.01
C GLY A 159 -13.66 -2.55 17.86
N ILE A 160 -12.36 -2.68 18.15
CA ILE A 160 -11.28 -2.71 17.14
C ILE A 160 -10.66 -4.09 17.07
N VAL A 161 -10.15 -4.45 15.89
CA VAL A 161 -9.55 -5.76 15.62
C VAL A 161 -8.17 -5.59 15.01
N VAL A 162 -7.20 -6.24 15.63
CA VAL A 162 -5.80 -6.29 15.19
C VAL A 162 -5.45 -7.73 14.81
N CYS A 163 -4.95 -7.93 13.60
CA CYS A 163 -4.53 -9.22 13.08
C CYS A 163 -3.01 -9.24 12.91
N THR A 164 -2.34 -10.19 13.56
CA THR A 164 -0.88 -10.32 13.51
C THR A 164 -0.47 -11.79 13.60
N ASN A 165 0.77 -12.12 13.19
CA ASN A 165 1.34 -13.46 13.29
C ASN A 165 2.44 -13.57 14.36
N GLU A 166 2.92 -12.45 14.89
CA GLU A 166 4.10 -12.42 15.75
C GLU A 166 3.76 -12.20 17.24
N GLY A 167 2.51 -11.88 17.56
CA GLY A 167 2.08 -11.53 18.92
C GLY A 167 2.65 -10.20 19.45
N ASN A 168 3.36 -9.46 18.61
CA ASN A 168 4.01 -8.20 18.96
C ASN A 168 3.00 -7.10 19.35
N ALA A 169 1.86 -7.03 18.66
CA ALA A 169 0.80 -6.10 18.99
C ALA A 169 0.19 -6.44 20.37
N ASP A 170 -0.07 -7.73 20.61
CA ASP A 170 -0.67 -8.22 21.85
C ASP A 170 0.26 -7.97 23.05
N LEU A 171 1.56 -8.25 22.89
CA LEU A 171 2.54 -8.03 23.94
C LEU A 171 2.68 -6.53 24.27
N GLY A 172 2.78 -5.68 23.25
CA GLY A 172 2.86 -4.22 23.45
C GLY A 172 1.64 -3.67 24.16
N THR A 173 0.44 -4.02 23.70
CA THR A 173 -0.82 -3.55 24.31
C THR A 173 -1.09 -4.18 25.69
N ALA A 174 -0.50 -5.35 25.98
CA ALA A 174 -0.62 -5.99 27.28
C ALA A 174 0.20 -5.28 28.37
N LEU A 175 1.36 -4.75 28.04
CA LEU A 175 2.33 -4.23 29.00
C LEU A 175 2.24 -2.71 29.15
N ALA A 176 2.04 -1.97 28.05
CA ALA A 176 2.06 -0.51 28.09
C ALA A 176 0.80 0.08 28.76
N PRO A 177 0.94 1.11 29.62
CA PRO A 177 -0.18 1.78 30.27
C PRO A 177 -1.03 2.62 29.29
N VAL A 178 -0.47 3.01 28.14
CA VAL A 178 -1.17 3.79 27.10
C VAL A 178 -1.20 3.00 25.80
N HIS A 179 -2.37 2.74 25.27
CA HIS A 179 -2.56 2.14 23.96
C HIS A 179 -3.14 3.16 22.98
N ILE A 180 -2.44 3.41 21.88
CA ILE A 180 -2.89 4.27 20.77
C ILE A 180 -3.19 3.39 19.57
N ALA A 181 -4.46 3.28 19.20
CA ALA A 181 -4.92 2.53 18.03
C ALA A 181 -5.15 3.48 16.86
N SER A 182 -4.33 3.38 15.81
CA SER A 182 -4.43 4.24 14.62
C SER A 182 -5.16 3.52 13.50
N MET A 183 -6.27 4.10 12.99
CA MET A 183 -7.08 3.50 11.95
C MET A 183 -7.52 4.50 10.88
N GLY A 184 -7.56 4.04 9.63
CA GLY A 184 -8.26 4.77 8.56
C GLY A 184 -9.77 4.59 8.67
N ILE A 185 -10.53 5.62 8.31
CA ILE A 185 -12.01 5.57 8.35
C ILE A 185 -12.59 4.46 7.46
N GLU A 186 -11.84 3.98 6.47
CA GLU A 186 -12.21 2.87 5.59
C GLU A 186 -12.16 1.49 6.24
N LYS A 187 -11.72 1.40 7.50
CA LYS A 187 -11.62 0.12 8.24
C LYS A 187 -12.90 -0.26 8.97
N LEU A 188 -13.94 0.54 8.88
CA LEU A 188 -15.21 0.26 9.50
C LEU A 188 -15.93 -0.89 8.82
N VAL A 189 -16.38 -1.86 9.62
CA VAL A 189 -17.33 -2.91 9.23
C VAL A 189 -18.61 -2.73 10.04
N PRO A 190 -19.81 -2.96 9.44
CA PRO A 190 -21.06 -2.67 10.12
C PRO A 190 -21.27 -3.49 11.39
N ARG A 191 -21.12 -4.82 11.31
CA ARG A 191 -21.48 -5.76 12.37
C ARG A 191 -20.32 -6.71 12.67
N ALA A 192 -20.29 -7.25 13.89
CA ALA A 192 -19.31 -8.27 14.29
C ALA A 192 -19.43 -9.54 13.45
N ALA A 193 -20.63 -9.94 13.04
CA ALA A 193 -20.86 -11.09 12.16
C ALA A 193 -20.19 -10.94 10.78
N ASP A 194 -20.09 -9.73 10.26
CA ASP A 194 -19.48 -9.46 8.94
C ASP A 194 -17.96 -9.66 8.96
N LEU A 195 -17.32 -9.59 10.13
CA LEU A 195 -15.88 -9.72 10.30
C LEU A 195 -15.34 -11.08 9.86
N GLY A 196 -16.09 -12.15 10.06
CA GLY A 196 -15.66 -13.53 9.72
C GLY A 196 -15.26 -13.71 8.26
N ILE A 197 -15.87 -12.96 7.34
CA ILE A 197 -15.52 -12.97 5.91
C ILE A 197 -14.13 -12.35 5.72
N PHE A 198 -13.87 -11.19 6.31
CA PHE A 198 -12.62 -10.45 6.15
C PHE A 198 -11.42 -11.18 6.77
N LEU A 199 -11.60 -11.81 7.94
CA LEU A 199 -10.55 -12.59 8.59
C LEU A 199 -10.08 -13.76 7.71
N ARG A 200 -11.02 -14.47 7.08
CA ARG A 200 -10.70 -15.55 6.14
C ARG A 200 -9.98 -15.04 4.90
N LEU A 201 -10.41 -13.90 4.36
CA LEU A 201 -9.82 -13.31 3.15
C LEU A 201 -8.43 -12.74 3.42
N LEU A 202 -8.21 -12.08 4.56
CA LEU A 202 -6.98 -11.39 4.87
C LEU A 202 -5.79 -12.35 4.91
N ALA A 203 -5.82 -13.34 5.78
CA ALA A 203 -4.71 -14.26 6.00
C ALA A 203 -4.39 -15.09 4.73
N ARG A 204 -5.41 -15.62 4.08
CA ARG A 204 -5.26 -16.42 2.85
C ARG A 204 -4.65 -15.63 1.71
N SER A 205 -5.06 -14.37 1.57
CA SER A 205 -4.58 -13.52 0.47
C SER A 205 -3.21 -12.91 0.74
N ALA A 206 -2.82 -12.77 2.02
CA ALA A 206 -1.53 -12.21 2.41
C ALA A 206 -0.40 -13.25 2.38
N THR A 207 -0.61 -14.37 3.05
CA THR A 207 0.43 -15.37 3.36
C THR A 207 0.03 -16.81 3.03
N GLY A 208 -1.19 -17.05 2.55
CA GLY A 208 -1.72 -18.39 2.28
C GLY A 208 -2.21 -19.14 3.54
N GLN A 209 -2.18 -18.50 4.70
CA GLN A 209 -2.66 -19.08 5.96
C GLN A 209 -4.19 -19.16 6.00
N ALA A 210 -4.75 -20.11 6.73
CA ALA A 210 -6.20 -20.22 6.94
C ALA A 210 -6.75 -19.04 7.77
N SER A 211 -5.98 -18.62 8.80
CA SER A 211 -6.23 -17.45 9.64
C SER A 211 -4.91 -16.87 10.12
N THR A 212 -4.90 -15.64 10.64
CA THR A 212 -3.77 -15.10 11.39
C THR A 212 -3.59 -15.84 12.71
N VAL A 213 -2.35 -15.90 13.21
CA VAL A 213 -2.04 -16.56 14.49
C VAL A 213 -2.76 -15.85 15.64
N TYR A 214 -2.75 -14.52 15.61
CA TYR A 214 -3.44 -13.68 16.61
C TYR A 214 -4.50 -12.82 15.92
N THR A 215 -5.69 -12.81 16.47
CA THR A 215 -6.81 -11.94 16.09
C THR A 215 -7.38 -11.33 17.36
N SER A 216 -6.87 -10.18 17.72
CA SER A 216 -7.18 -9.55 19.00
C SER A 216 -8.34 -8.58 18.87
N HIS A 217 -9.39 -8.79 19.66
CA HIS A 217 -10.56 -7.94 19.75
C HIS A 217 -10.45 -7.08 20.99
N MET A 218 -10.54 -5.77 20.84
CA MET A 218 -10.42 -4.80 21.92
C MET A 218 -11.67 -3.91 21.94
N HIS A 219 -12.41 -3.94 23.05
CA HIS A 219 -13.65 -3.18 23.24
C HIS A 219 -13.51 -2.08 24.27
N ALA A 220 -12.56 -2.22 25.19
CA ALA A 220 -12.31 -1.29 26.26
C ALA A 220 -10.83 -1.35 26.67
N PRO A 221 -10.30 -0.32 27.34
CA PRO A 221 -8.99 -0.41 27.96
C PRO A 221 -9.04 -1.43 29.11
N ARG A 222 -7.89 -1.98 29.48
CA ARG A 222 -7.74 -2.77 30.70
C ARG A 222 -7.73 -1.86 31.91
N ASP A 223 -7.88 -2.45 33.11
CA ASP A 223 -7.77 -1.71 34.35
C ASP A 223 -6.40 -1.01 34.42
N GLY A 224 -6.42 0.28 34.71
CA GLY A 224 -5.23 1.13 34.74
C GLY A 224 -4.61 1.49 33.40
N GLN A 225 -5.20 1.07 32.30
CA GLN A 225 -4.75 1.40 30.92
C GLN A 225 -5.64 2.46 30.28
N GLU A 226 -5.06 3.29 29.43
CA GLU A 226 -5.81 4.18 28.53
C GLU A 226 -5.81 3.63 27.11
N LEU A 227 -6.95 3.73 26.43
CA LEU A 227 -7.10 3.42 25.01
C LEU A 227 -7.53 4.65 24.24
N HIS A 228 -6.67 5.09 23.31
CA HIS A 228 -6.95 6.17 22.38
C HIS A 228 -7.14 5.61 20.96
N VAL A 229 -8.32 5.82 20.38
CA VAL A 229 -8.58 5.44 18.97
C VAL A 229 -8.48 6.67 18.08
N VAL A 230 -7.45 6.72 17.25
CA VAL A 230 -7.19 7.83 16.33
C VAL A 230 -7.73 7.48 14.95
N LEU A 231 -8.84 8.14 14.56
CA LEU A 231 -9.44 7.98 13.24
C LEU A 231 -8.81 8.95 12.24
N VAL A 232 -8.34 8.40 11.14
CA VAL A 232 -7.59 9.13 10.11
C VAL A 232 -8.34 9.12 8.79
N ASP A 233 -8.75 10.27 8.30
CA ASP A 233 -9.32 10.43 6.96
C ASP A 233 -8.24 10.39 5.87
N ASN A 234 -7.22 11.20 5.94
CA ASN A 234 -6.13 11.31 4.96
C ASN A 234 -6.60 11.31 3.49
N GLY A 235 -7.69 12.04 3.19
CA GLY A 235 -8.25 12.12 1.84
C GLY A 235 -9.17 10.95 1.45
N ARG A 236 -9.45 10.02 2.36
CA ARG A 236 -10.34 8.87 2.12
C ARG A 236 -11.77 9.32 1.83
N SER A 237 -12.28 10.33 2.54
CA SER A 237 -13.58 10.95 2.25
C SER A 237 -13.64 11.55 0.84
N ALA A 238 -12.56 12.22 0.41
CA ALA A 238 -12.46 12.74 -0.95
C ALA A 238 -12.40 11.63 -2.00
N GLN A 239 -11.73 10.51 -1.69
CA GLN A 239 -11.66 9.34 -2.56
C GLN A 239 -13.02 8.64 -2.66
N LEU A 240 -13.78 8.57 -1.55
CA LEU A 240 -15.13 8.01 -1.53
C LEU A 240 -16.08 8.76 -2.47
N GLY A 241 -15.92 10.08 -2.58
CA GLY A 241 -16.72 10.93 -3.49
C GLY A 241 -16.37 10.81 -4.97
N ARG A 242 -15.39 9.99 -5.35
CA ARG A 242 -14.96 9.81 -6.76
C ARG A 242 -15.49 8.48 -7.30
N ALA A 243 -16.44 8.55 -8.24
CA ALA A 243 -17.13 7.37 -8.78
C ALA A 243 -16.18 6.28 -9.32
N GLU A 244 -15.08 6.68 -9.99
CA GLU A 244 -14.12 5.75 -10.57
C GLU A 244 -13.14 5.16 -9.55
N PHE A 245 -12.97 5.76 -8.36
CA PHE A 245 -11.87 5.43 -7.45
C PHE A 245 -12.29 4.95 -6.06
N TRP A 246 -13.55 5.16 -5.63
CA TRP A 246 -14.02 4.78 -4.29
C TRP A 246 -13.80 3.28 -3.99
N GLY A 247 -13.88 2.43 -5.01
CA GLY A 247 -13.67 0.99 -4.88
C GLY A 247 -12.31 0.61 -4.28
N SER A 248 -11.28 1.48 -4.38
CA SER A 248 -9.98 1.27 -3.76
C SER A 248 -10.02 1.29 -2.23
N LEU A 249 -11.02 1.94 -1.63
CA LEU A 249 -11.21 1.99 -0.18
C LEU A 249 -11.62 0.65 0.44
N LYS A 250 -12.11 -0.32 -0.37
CA LYS A 250 -12.36 -1.70 0.07
C LYS A 250 -11.07 -2.45 0.43
N CYS A 251 -9.90 -1.90 0.12
CA CYS A 251 -8.62 -2.60 0.26
C CYS A 251 -8.32 -2.99 1.72
N ILE A 252 -8.19 -4.30 1.96
CA ILE A 252 -7.82 -4.88 3.27
C ILE A 252 -6.30 -4.97 3.50
N ARG A 253 -5.48 -4.43 2.59
CA ARG A 253 -4.01 -4.38 2.67
C ARG A 253 -3.32 -5.76 2.68
N CYS A 254 -3.90 -6.77 2.05
CA CYS A 254 -3.35 -8.14 1.99
C CYS A 254 -2.15 -8.32 1.04
N ALA A 255 -1.81 -7.34 0.21
CA ALA A 255 -0.71 -7.38 -0.78
C ALA A 255 -0.84 -8.40 -1.92
N ALA A 256 -1.93 -9.15 -2.09
CA ALA A 256 -2.07 -10.13 -3.18
C ALA A 256 -1.81 -9.51 -4.57
N CYS A 257 -2.29 -8.29 -4.80
CA CYS A 257 -2.06 -7.55 -6.05
C CYS A 257 -0.59 -7.18 -6.26
N ILE A 258 0.18 -6.95 -5.18
CA ILE A 258 1.61 -6.64 -5.22
C ILE A 258 2.38 -7.89 -5.62
N ASN A 259 2.08 -9.02 -4.97
CA ASN A 259 2.76 -10.30 -5.19
C ASN A 259 2.59 -10.85 -6.61
N THR A 260 1.45 -10.59 -7.26
CA THR A 260 1.19 -11.05 -8.64
C THR A 260 1.73 -10.08 -9.70
N CYS A 261 2.07 -8.83 -9.33
CA CYS A 261 2.38 -7.77 -10.29
C CYS A 261 3.74 -7.98 -10.98
N PRO A 262 3.78 -8.12 -12.33
CA PRO A 262 5.05 -8.31 -13.04
C PRO A 262 5.96 -7.08 -12.96
N VAL A 263 5.38 -5.88 -12.84
CA VAL A 263 6.16 -4.64 -12.68
C VAL A 263 6.82 -4.62 -11.30
N TYR A 264 6.07 -4.84 -10.22
CA TYR A 264 6.62 -4.88 -8.87
C TYR A 264 7.71 -5.95 -8.73
N ARG A 265 7.46 -7.15 -9.24
CA ARG A 265 8.43 -8.26 -9.20
C ARG A 265 9.75 -7.91 -9.90
N ARG A 266 9.71 -7.02 -10.88
CA ARG A 266 10.90 -6.62 -11.63
C ARG A 266 11.62 -5.41 -11.03
N SER A 267 10.86 -4.43 -10.52
CA SER A 267 11.41 -3.13 -10.09
C SER A 267 11.59 -3.00 -8.57
N GLY A 268 10.90 -3.84 -7.78
CA GLY A 268 10.87 -3.73 -6.32
C GLY A 268 10.02 -2.57 -5.81
N GLY A 269 9.83 -2.50 -4.49
CA GLY A 269 8.96 -1.51 -3.84
C GLY A 269 9.50 -0.09 -3.89
N TYR A 270 10.80 0.08 -3.72
CA TYR A 270 11.44 1.40 -3.70
C TYR A 270 11.27 2.21 -4.99
N SER A 271 11.15 1.52 -6.13
CA SER A 271 10.94 2.18 -7.43
C SER A 271 9.64 2.97 -7.54
N TYR A 272 8.67 2.73 -6.65
CA TYR A 272 7.40 3.46 -6.64
C TYR A 272 7.52 4.82 -5.95
N GLY A 273 8.54 5.05 -5.10
CA GLY A 273 8.71 6.31 -4.38
C GLY A 273 7.50 6.68 -3.51
N SER A 274 6.76 5.68 -3.04
CA SER A 274 5.56 5.85 -2.21
C SER A 274 5.52 4.80 -1.11
N THR A 275 4.89 5.14 0.01
CA THR A 275 4.77 4.25 1.17
C THR A 275 4.04 2.94 0.84
N VAL A 276 3.05 3.00 -0.04
CA VAL A 276 2.33 1.81 -0.52
C VAL A 276 2.75 1.54 -1.96
N PRO A 277 3.58 0.53 -2.21
CA PRO A 277 4.00 0.18 -3.57
C PRO A 277 2.96 -0.68 -4.32
N GLY A 278 3.27 -0.96 -5.58
CA GLY A 278 2.48 -1.88 -6.40
C GLY A 278 1.14 -1.31 -6.88
N PRO A 279 0.25 -2.16 -7.43
CA PRO A 279 -0.97 -1.71 -8.07
C PRO A 279 -1.89 -0.89 -7.17
N ILE A 280 -2.11 -1.32 -5.92
CA ILE A 280 -2.98 -0.58 -5.00
C ILE A 280 -2.38 0.77 -4.61
N GLY A 281 -1.06 0.87 -4.43
CA GLY A 281 -0.39 2.14 -4.17
C GLY A 281 -0.47 3.08 -5.37
N ALA A 282 -0.29 2.55 -6.58
CA ALA A 282 -0.43 3.31 -7.82
C ALA A 282 -1.86 3.83 -8.06
N VAL A 283 -2.87 3.26 -7.39
CA VAL A 283 -4.25 3.77 -7.39
C VAL A 283 -4.49 4.79 -6.28
N LEU A 284 -4.00 4.54 -5.05
CA LEU A 284 -4.29 5.39 -3.89
C LEU A 284 -3.46 6.68 -3.87
N THR A 285 -2.16 6.57 -4.17
CA THR A 285 -1.20 7.66 -3.99
C THR A 285 -1.44 8.88 -4.87
N PRO A 286 -1.85 8.77 -6.16
CA PRO A 286 -2.21 9.93 -6.97
C PRO A 286 -3.39 10.74 -6.43
N GLY A 287 -4.24 10.12 -5.60
CA GLY A 287 -5.34 10.80 -4.91
C GLY A 287 -4.88 11.81 -3.87
N ALA A 288 -3.70 11.64 -3.30
CA ALA A 288 -3.10 12.55 -2.32
C ALA A 288 -2.38 13.72 -3.01
N ASP A 289 -1.53 13.44 -3.99
CA ASP A 289 -0.85 14.44 -4.83
C ASP A 289 -0.68 13.92 -6.26
N LEU A 290 -1.53 14.44 -7.15
CA LEU A 290 -1.53 14.03 -8.55
C LEU A 290 -0.27 14.48 -9.29
N ARG A 291 0.30 15.63 -8.95
CA ARG A 291 1.48 16.16 -9.66
C ARG A 291 2.73 15.35 -9.32
N GLN A 292 2.95 15.11 -8.04
CA GLN A 292 4.08 14.33 -7.55
C GLN A 292 4.02 12.89 -8.06
N TYR A 293 2.84 12.28 -8.08
CA TYR A 293 2.66 10.85 -8.35
C TYR A 293 2.03 10.54 -9.70
N ALA A 294 2.05 11.49 -10.65
CA ALA A 294 1.49 11.32 -11.99
C ALA A 294 2.06 10.12 -12.78
N ALA A 295 3.28 9.67 -12.46
CA ALA A 295 3.93 8.54 -13.10
C ALA A 295 3.41 7.17 -12.62
N LEU A 296 2.91 7.08 -11.38
CA LEU A 296 2.55 5.79 -10.76
C LEU A 296 1.50 4.99 -11.55
N PRO A 297 0.41 5.58 -12.09
CA PRO A 297 -0.55 4.83 -12.89
C PRO A 297 0.03 4.20 -14.16
N PHE A 298 1.20 4.70 -14.62
CA PHE A 298 1.90 4.16 -15.78
C PHE A 298 2.89 3.03 -15.41
N ALA A 299 3.17 2.82 -14.12
CA ALA A 299 3.92 1.66 -13.61
C ALA A 299 3.06 0.38 -13.63
N SER A 300 2.39 0.12 -14.74
CA SER A 300 1.49 -1.02 -14.93
C SER A 300 1.42 -1.42 -16.39
N THR A 301 1.33 -2.72 -16.65
CA THR A 301 1.08 -3.29 -17.97
C THR A 301 -0.42 -3.40 -18.30
N LEU A 302 -1.31 -3.07 -17.35
CA LEU A 302 -2.76 -3.26 -17.44
C LEU A 302 -3.17 -4.71 -17.78
N CYS A 303 -2.40 -5.70 -17.30
CA CYS A 303 -2.67 -7.13 -17.60
C CYS A 303 -3.86 -7.71 -16.83
N GLY A 304 -4.50 -6.96 -15.91
CA GLY A 304 -5.65 -7.40 -15.12
C GLY A 304 -5.34 -8.36 -13.97
N SER A 305 -4.12 -8.88 -13.85
CA SER A 305 -3.77 -9.87 -12.81
C SER A 305 -4.05 -9.37 -11.38
N CYS A 306 -3.80 -8.10 -11.10
CA CYS A 306 -4.06 -7.49 -9.80
C CYS A 306 -5.55 -7.44 -9.45
N THR A 307 -6.42 -7.18 -10.43
CA THR A 307 -7.88 -7.22 -10.28
C THR A 307 -8.37 -8.65 -10.06
N ALA A 308 -7.85 -9.60 -10.85
CA ALA A 308 -8.25 -11.01 -10.77
C ALA A 308 -7.98 -11.63 -9.40
N VAL A 309 -6.82 -11.33 -8.78
CA VAL A 309 -6.44 -11.89 -7.47
C VAL A 309 -7.01 -11.11 -6.28
N CYS A 310 -7.64 -9.96 -6.48
CA CYS A 310 -8.14 -9.14 -5.39
C CYS A 310 -9.30 -9.82 -4.64
N PRO A 311 -9.13 -10.17 -3.34
CA PRO A 311 -10.14 -10.90 -2.59
C PRO A 311 -11.40 -10.05 -2.31
N VAL A 312 -11.26 -8.73 -2.27
CA VAL A 312 -12.35 -7.77 -2.04
C VAL A 312 -12.81 -7.08 -3.33
N LYS A 313 -12.42 -7.63 -4.48
CA LYS A 313 -12.89 -7.21 -5.81
C LYS A 313 -12.70 -5.71 -6.08
N VAL A 314 -11.51 -5.20 -5.81
CA VAL A 314 -11.09 -3.87 -6.29
C VAL A 314 -10.69 -3.99 -7.75
N ASP A 315 -11.31 -3.18 -8.60
CA ASP A 315 -11.04 -3.13 -10.04
C ASP A 315 -9.80 -2.25 -10.30
N LEU A 316 -8.61 -2.81 -10.04
CA LEU A 316 -7.35 -2.05 -10.00
C LEU A 316 -6.89 -1.59 -11.38
N ASP A 317 -6.99 -2.42 -12.39
CA ASP A 317 -6.54 -2.07 -13.74
C ASP A 317 -7.44 -1.03 -14.40
N ALA A 318 -8.76 -1.09 -14.18
CA ALA A 318 -9.68 -0.04 -14.61
C ALA A 318 -9.39 1.29 -13.91
N GLN A 319 -9.13 1.28 -12.60
CA GLN A 319 -8.78 2.49 -11.85
C GLN A 319 -7.42 3.06 -12.27
N LEU A 320 -6.43 2.22 -12.56
CA LEU A 320 -5.15 2.67 -13.12
C LEU A 320 -5.32 3.32 -14.48
N TYR A 321 -6.19 2.76 -15.33
CA TYR A 321 -6.52 3.36 -16.62
C TYR A 321 -7.24 4.69 -16.46
N ALA A 322 -8.22 4.80 -15.54
CA ALA A 322 -8.90 6.05 -15.23
C ALA A 322 -7.92 7.14 -14.75
N TRP A 323 -6.97 6.80 -13.88
CA TRP A 323 -5.92 7.72 -13.46
C TRP A 323 -5.06 8.21 -14.62
N ARG A 324 -4.71 7.35 -15.59
CA ARG A 324 -3.97 7.78 -16.80
C ARG A 324 -4.74 8.84 -17.59
N GLN A 325 -6.06 8.71 -17.66
CA GLN A 325 -6.92 9.72 -18.30
C GLN A 325 -6.94 11.02 -17.51
N VAL A 326 -7.03 10.96 -16.16
CA VAL A 326 -6.97 12.14 -15.28
C VAL A 326 -5.64 12.87 -15.45
N VAL A 327 -4.51 12.17 -15.44
CA VAL A 327 -3.16 12.71 -15.67
C VAL A 327 -3.06 13.39 -17.04
N ALA A 328 -3.61 12.76 -18.07
CA ALA A 328 -3.60 13.32 -19.44
C ALA A 328 -4.46 14.59 -19.53
N ARG A 329 -5.68 14.59 -18.95
CA ARG A 329 -6.57 15.77 -18.91
C ARG A 329 -5.97 16.92 -18.09
N ALA A 330 -5.24 16.60 -17.03
CA ALA A 330 -4.54 17.59 -16.21
C ALA A 330 -3.27 18.18 -16.87
N GLY A 331 -2.93 17.76 -18.09
CA GLY A 331 -1.75 18.24 -18.81
C GLY A 331 -0.41 17.85 -18.21
N LEU A 332 -0.37 16.81 -17.37
CA LEU A 332 0.85 16.38 -16.67
C LEU A 332 1.75 15.45 -17.51
N LEU A 333 1.34 15.09 -18.73
CA LEU A 333 2.21 14.42 -19.69
C LEU A 333 3.14 15.43 -20.37
N SER A 334 4.37 14.98 -20.73
CA SER A 334 5.26 15.84 -21.52
C SER A 334 4.58 16.27 -22.84
N PRO A 335 4.75 17.51 -23.29
CA PRO A 335 4.11 18.01 -24.52
C PRO A 335 4.36 17.11 -25.75
N ALA A 336 5.60 16.64 -25.92
CA ALA A 336 5.97 15.74 -27.01
C ALA A 336 5.18 14.40 -26.95
N ARG A 337 5.06 13.82 -25.74
CA ARG A 337 4.30 12.58 -25.56
C ARG A 337 2.81 12.80 -25.82
N GLY A 338 2.25 13.90 -25.33
CA GLY A 338 0.85 14.28 -25.57
C GLY A 338 0.56 14.47 -27.07
N TRP A 339 1.44 15.15 -27.78
CA TRP A 339 1.34 15.33 -29.24
C TRP A 339 1.42 14.00 -29.97
N PHE A 340 2.45 13.18 -29.68
CA PHE A 340 2.62 11.87 -30.30
C PHE A 340 1.40 10.97 -30.11
N MET A 341 0.85 10.89 -28.89
CA MET A 341 -0.33 10.08 -28.59
C MET A 341 -1.58 10.56 -29.34
N ARG A 342 -1.74 11.88 -29.52
CA ARG A 342 -2.84 12.44 -30.34
C ARG A 342 -2.70 12.04 -31.81
N GLN A 343 -1.49 12.15 -32.38
CA GLN A 343 -1.25 11.76 -33.76
C GLN A 343 -1.45 10.26 -33.98
N LEU A 344 -0.93 9.46 -33.06
CA LEU A 344 -1.12 8.00 -33.09
C LEU A 344 -2.60 7.64 -32.98
N GLY A 345 -3.35 8.25 -32.07
CA GLY A 345 -4.80 8.05 -31.94
C GLY A 345 -5.56 8.42 -33.21
N ALA A 346 -5.25 9.57 -33.81
CA ALA A 346 -5.85 10.01 -35.08
C ALA A 346 -5.54 9.06 -36.26
N MET A 347 -4.34 8.51 -36.31
CA MET A 347 -3.95 7.52 -37.27
C MET A 347 -4.70 6.18 -37.09
N LEU A 348 -4.77 5.69 -35.82
CA LEU A 348 -5.45 4.44 -35.48
C LEU A 348 -6.96 4.50 -35.74
N ALA A 349 -7.57 5.68 -35.55
CA ALA A 349 -9.00 5.91 -35.77
C ALA A 349 -9.37 5.93 -37.28
N ARG A 350 -8.38 6.01 -38.18
CA ARG A 350 -8.61 6.10 -39.63
C ARG A 350 -8.13 4.82 -40.34
N PRO A 351 -9.02 3.90 -40.76
CA PRO A 351 -8.63 2.61 -41.36
C PRO A 351 -7.66 2.71 -42.56
N ARG A 352 -7.86 3.73 -43.39
CA ARG A 352 -6.99 3.97 -44.57
C ARG A 352 -5.58 4.42 -44.14
N ALA A 353 -5.48 5.33 -43.17
CA ALA A 353 -4.21 5.81 -42.62
C ALA A 353 -3.43 4.66 -41.94
N LEU A 354 -4.12 3.83 -41.14
CA LEU A 354 -3.53 2.65 -40.54
C LEU A 354 -3.01 1.63 -41.58
N GLN A 355 -3.76 1.40 -42.65
CA GLN A 355 -3.31 0.52 -43.75
C GLN A 355 -2.08 1.07 -44.45
N LEU A 356 -2.06 2.36 -44.76
CA LEU A 356 -0.91 3.02 -45.40
C LEU A 356 0.31 2.95 -44.46
N ALA A 357 0.16 3.32 -43.18
CA ALA A 357 1.23 3.23 -42.21
C ALA A 357 1.77 1.80 -42.07
N GLY A 358 0.89 0.79 -42.05
CA GLY A 358 1.28 -0.62 -42.04
C GLY A 358 2.05 -1.08 -43.30
N ARG A 359 1.68 -0.60 -44.49
CA ARG A 359 2.43 -0.87 -45.72
C ARG A 359 3.82 -0.25 -45.70
N ILE A 360 3.91 1.02 -45.30
CA ILE A 360 5.18 1.75 -45.19
C ILE A 360 6.07 1.06 -44.13
N SER A 361 5.55 0.73 -42.97
CA SER A 361 6.32 0.05 -41.91
C SER A 361 6.85 -1.31 -42.35
N ARG A 362 6.06 -2.10 -43.08
CA ARG A 362 6.51 -3.38 -43.63
C ARG A 362 7.62 -3.20 -44.65
N ALA A 363 7.47 -2.23 -45.55
CA ALA A 363 8.49 -1.92 -46.55
C ALA A 363 9.81 -1.48 -45.90
N LEU A 364 9.72 -0.56 -44.89
CA LEU A 364 10.89 -0.10 -44.17
C LEU A 364 11.59 -1.24 -43.41
N LEU A 365 10.83 -2.10 -42.73
CA LEU A 365 11.41 -3.22 -41.96
C LEU A 365 12.12 -4.25 -42.87
N ARG A 366 11.80 -4.31 -44.17
CA ARG A 366 12.48 -5.18 -45.13
C ARG A 366 13.79 -4.59 -45.63
N VAL A 367 13.86 -3.27 -45.74
CA VAL A 367 15.00 -2.56 -46.31
C VAL A 367 16.00 -2.12 -45.27
N VAL A 368 15.51 -1.75 -44.08
CA VAL A 368 16.37 -1.23 -43.00
C VAL A 368 17.14 -2.38 -42.35
N PRO A 369 18.49 -2.29 -42.30
CA PRO A 369 19.33 -3.32 -41.69
C PRO A 369 18.98 -3.54 -40.18
N ARG A 370 19.08 -4.80 -39.74
CA ARG A 370 18.72 -5.19 -38.35
C ARG A 370 19.50 -4.42 -37.27
N HIS A 371 20.74 -4.03 -37.52
CA HIS A 371 21.52 -3.24 -36.56
C HIS A 371 20.97 -1.81 -36.39
N VAL A 372 20.38 -1.22 -37.43
CA VAL A 372 19.74 0.10 -37.37
C VAL A 372 18.42 0.00 -36.62
N THR A 373 17.57 -0.97 -36.93
CA THR A 373 16.31 -1.19 -36.19
C THR A 373 16.57 -1.47 -34.72
N ARG A 374 17.64 -2.22 -34.41
CA ARG A 374 18.07 -2.47 -33.03
C ARG A 374 18.49 -1.21 -32.28
N ARG A 375 19.15 -0.27 -32.92
CA ARG A 375 19.49 1.05 -32.35
C ARG A 375 18.26 1.93 -32.17
N LEU A 376 17.37 1.97 -33.13
CA LEU A 376 16.14 2.77 -33.08
C LEU A 376 15.17 2.32 -31.98
N THR A 377 15.16 1.03 -31.63
CA THR A 377 14.34 0.47 -30.55
C THR A 377 14.94 0.67 -29.15
N GLY A 378 16.11 1.32 -29.04
CA GLY A 378 16.71 1.74 -27.77
C GLY A 378 16.95 0.58 -26.80
N ALA A 379 16.53 0.75 -25.54
CA ALA A 379 16.72 -0.26 -24.49
C ALA A 379 16.03 -1.60 -24.81
N TRP A 380 14.88 -1.58 -25.48
CA TRP A 380 14.16 -2.78 -25.91
C TRP A 380 14.98 -3.62 -26.89
N GLY A 381 15.65 -2.99 -27.87
CA GLY A 381 16.47 -3.66 -28.88
C GLY A 381 17.77 -4.28 -28.32
N ARG A 382 18.18 -3.98 -27.08
CA ARG A 382 19.36 -4.61 -26.46
C ARG A 382 19.12 -6.07 -26.11
N THR A 383 17.90 -6.44 -25.75
CA THR A 383 17.55 -7.78 -25.26
C THR A 383 16.52 -8.50 -26.13
N ARG A 384 15.98 -7.84 -27.17
CA ARG A 384 14.94 -8.37 -28.04
C ARG A 384 15.24 -8.08 -29.51
N VAL A 385 14.67 -8.91 -30.36
CA VAL A 385 14.77 -8.78 -31.81
C VAL A 385 13.38 -8.57 -32.37
N LEU A 386 13.21 -7.61 -33.31
CA LEU A 386 11.97 -7.45 -34.03
C LEU A 386 11.72 -8.68 -34.90
N PRO A 387 10.48 -9.18 -34.98
CA PRO A 387 10.12 -10.26 -35.88
C PRO A 387 10.33 -9.81 -37.34
N GLU A 388 10.46 -10.77 -38.24
CA GLU A 388 10.54 -10.49 -39.68
C GLU A 388 9.25 -9.84 -40.16
N ALA A 389 9.40 -8.90 -41.10
CA ALA A 389 8.25 -8.23 -41.68
C ALA A 389 7.37 -9.22 -42.44
N PRO A 390 6.10 -9.40 -42.12
CA PRO A 390 5.22 -10.33 -42.79
C PRO A 390 5.03 -9.92 -44.25
N ARG A 391 4.81 -10.91 -45.12
CA ARG A 391 4.61 -10.67 -46.60
C ARG A 391 3.32 -9.88 -46.84
N GLU A 392 2.29 -10.16 -46.08
CA GLU A 392 0.96 -9.53 -46.20
C GLU A 392 0.47 -9.04 -44.82
N SER A 393 -0.52 -8.17 -44.76
CA SER A 393 -1.17 -7.78 -43.53
C SER A 393 -2.16 -8.86 -43.10
N PHE A 394 -2.45 -8.90 -41.78
CA PHE A 394 -3.51 -9.77 -41.24
C PHE A 394 -4.84 -9.59 -41.98
N ARG A 395 -5.22 -8.37 -42.40
CA ARG A 395 -6.43 -8.09 -43.16
C ARG A 395 -6.40 -8.67 -44.58
N GLU A 396 -5.24 -8.64 -45.25
CA GLU A 396 -5.07 -9.26 -46.58
C GLU A 396 -5.17 -10.77 -46.45
N TRP A 397 -4.44 -11.35 -45.48
CA TRP A 397 -4.51 -12.78 -45.16
C TRP A 397 -5.92 -13.23 -44.78
N TYR A 398 -6.61 -12.50 -43.88
CA TYR A 398 -7.98 -12.85 -43.44
C TYR A 398 -8.99 -12.84 -44.59
N ARG A 399 -8.89 -11.85 -45.50
CA ARG A 399 -9.76 -11.78 -46.66
C ARG A 399 -9.52 -12.95 -47.65
N ALA A 400 -8.26 -13.36 -47.79
CA ALA A 400 -7.91 -14.47 -48.66
C ALA A 400 -8.32 -15.83 -48.10
N ASN A 401 -8.25 -16.02 -46.77
CA ASN A 401 -8.35 -17.35 -46.18
C ASN A 401 -9.66 -17.58 -45.39
N ARG A 402 -10.41 -16.55 -45.00
CA ARG A 402 -11.59 -16.70 -44.12
C ARG A 402 -12.85 -15.98 -44.60
N ARG A 403 -12.89 -15.42 -45.80
CA ARG A 403 -14.08 -14.77 -46.36
C ARG A 403 -15.15 -15.74 -46.86
N GLY A 404 -14.93 -17.04 -46.76
CA GLY A 404 -15.82 -18.09 -47.26
C GLY A 404 -16.55 -18.92 -46.23
N GLU A 405 -16.40 -18.59 -44.92
CA GLU A 405 -17.01 -19.35 -43.83
C GLU A 405 -18.12 -18.57 -43.07
N GLY A 406 -18.78 -17.60 -43.74
CA GLY A 406 -19.90 -16.84 -43.21
C GLY A 406 -21.11 -16.87 -44.11
#